data_de0a4e29f4b1fd749db10cbeb89801f5
#
_entry.id   de0a4e29f4b1fd749db10cbeb89801f5
#
_cell.length_a   1.000
_cell.length_b   1.000
_cell.length_c   1.000
_cell.angle_alpha   90.00
_cell.angle_beta   90.00
_cell.angle_gamma   90.00
#
_symmetry.space_group_name_H-M   'P 1'
#
loop_
_entity.id
_entity.type
_entity.pdbx_description
1 polymer ?
#
loop_
_entity_poly.entity_id
_entity_poly.type
_entity_poly.pdbx_seq_one_letter_code
_entity_poly.pdbx_strand_id
1 'polypeptide(L)'
;NTLYLNFLRHYLTKIHPKETAYRVKKTTKSAHTRLCPVKKSIKSHPHRSTFRTHCRSQFSTVQSPNPAMSSQINVKIAQDFLAFNQASASEFHCTAEAVSLLKSAGFEQLCEKNKWDIKPNGKYYVVRDQASIIAFAVGGQYTPESPMIGTFAHVDSPCLKLKPISKQSSADMLQVGIQTYGGLLTHTWFDRDLSVAGRVFVNRGGKITSELLCIKDPILRIPNLAIHLDRTVSTDGFKPNTETSTVPILASALADLGFEQLGKTDDADVFKYPADGAKAASSCGKAACGASPAEKLAATFSVKHHSAFLQRIAFELKCEAKEIVDFELNIYDTQPPALNGLYKEFIVGRGLDNQLMSFICTRSMIDAVQSGLESQKSLMLVGLFNHEEIGSMSTTGADGNFLASVLGRINPTALPQSSARSLWVSADMAHALHPNYTAKHEVNHRPMMQKGLVVKVNANQRYASCLSSNAPLMLCAAEHDIPLQDFVVRNDVGCGSTIGAMMSAKTGIKTVDVGVPQWSMHSVRETAGVLDVQSSHKLLTQLYKQYADYEEQFDCSL
;
A
#
# COMPACT_ATOMS: atom_id res chain seq x y z
N ASN A 1 -5.64 -12.15 -43.30
CA ASN A 1 -4.38 -11.40 -43.04
C ASN A 1 -4.23 -10.10 -43.87
N THR A 2 -5.17 -9.77 -44.72
CA THR A 2 -5.08 -8.55 -45.58
C THR A 2 -5.95 -7.40 -45.06
N LEU A 3 -6.85 -7.64 -44.13
CA LEU A 3 -7.74 -6.62 -43.54
C LEU A 3 -7.11 -5.88 -42.34
N TYR A 4 -6.12 -6.45 -41.68
CA TYR A 4 -5.45 -5.83 -40.53
C TYR A 4 -4.36 -4.81 -40.92
N LEU A 5 -3.79 -4.95 -42.10
CA LEU A 5 -2.77 -4.02 -42.62
C LEU A 5 -3.35 -2.74 -43.25
N ASN A 6 -4.62 -2.74 -43.63
CA ASN A 6 -5.29 -1.55 -44.17
C ASN A 6 -5.82 -0.61 -43.07
N PHE A 7 -6.05 -1.10 -41.84
CA PHE A 7 -6.47 -0.28 -40.72
C PHE A 7 -5.30 0.56 -40.13
N LEU A 8 -4.10 0.02 -40.15
CA LEU A 8 -2.89 0.73 -39.66
C LEU A 8 -2.38 1.82 -40.62
N ARG A 9 -2.67 1.72 -41.91
CA ARG A 9 -2.27 2.75 -42.89
C ARG A 9 -3.15 4.01 -42.83
N HIS A 10 -4.38 3.92 -42.34
CA HIS A 10 -5.30 5.06 -42.28
C HIS A 10 -5.13 5.92 -41.01
N TYR A 11 -4.44 5.40 -39.99
CA TYR A 11 -4.22 6.11 -38.71
C TYR A 11 -2.90 6.90 -38.64
N LEU A 12 -1.96 6.63 -39.57
CA LEU A 12 -0.62 7.25 -39.54
C LEU A 12 -0.45 8.47 -40.45
N THR A 13 -1.51 8.92 -41.17
CA THR A 13 -1.42 10.04 -42.11
C THR A 13 -2.06 11.36 -41.65
N LYS A 14 -2.41 11.49 -40.37
CA LYS A 14 -3.02 12.73 -39.84
C LYS A 14 -2.34 13.31 -38.62
N ILE A 15 -1.03 13.42 -38.59
CA ILE A 15 -0.35 14.31 -37.62
C ILE A 15 0.79 15.03 -38.36
N HIS A 16 0.52 16.25 -38.83
CA HIS A 16 1.55 17.21 -39.19
C HIS A 16 1.53 18.36 -38.15
N PRO A 17 2.68 18.76 -37.58
CA PRO A 17 2.78 19.89 -36.69
C PRO A 17 2.87 21.20 -37.46
N LYS A 18 2.09 22.18 -37.07
CA LYS A 18 2.31 23.58 -37.46
C LYS A 18 3.18 24.25 -36.38
N GLU A 19 4.41 24.51 -36.77
CA GLU A 19 5.28 25.47 -36.07
C GLU A 19 4.65 26.87 -36.18
N THR A 20 4.53 27.54 -35.05
CA THR A 20 4.30 29.00 -35.05
C THR A 20 5.36 29.62 -34.15
N ALA A 21 6.35 30.20 -34.80
CA ALA A 21 7.39 31.00 -34.17
C ALA A 21 6.82 32.32 -33.63
N TYR A 22 6.95 32.56 -32.32
CA TYR A 22 6.74 33.88 -31.74
C TYR A 22 8.06 34.60 -31.57
N ARG A 23 8.21 35.67 -32.33
CA ARG A 23 9.36 36.60 -32.35
C ARG A 23 9.28 37.53 -31.15
N VAL A 24 10.24 37.41 -30.22
CA VAL A 24 10.40 38.37 -29.12
C VAL A 24 11.06 39.63 -29.64
N LYS A 25 10.37 40.79 -29.62
CA LYS A 25 10.94 42.12 -29.78
C LYS A 25 11.38 42.65 -28.41
N LYS A 26 12.66 42.83 -28.23
CA LYS A 26 13.27 43.65 -27.19
C LYS A 26 12.94 45.12 -27.51
N THR A 27 12.37 45.86 -26.54
CA THR A 27 12.47 47.33 -26.47
C THR A 27 12.87 47.71 -25.06
N THR A 28 14.10 48.16 -24.98
CA THR A 28 14.64 48.94 -23.86
C THR A 28 14.13 50.36 -23.94
N LYS A 29 13.62 50.94 -22.86
CA LYS A 29 13.71 52.37 -22.59
C LYS A 29 13.75 52.65 -21.08
N SER A 30 14.84 53.23 -20.67
CA SER A 30 15.10 53.90 -19.40
C SER A 30 14.32 55.23 -19.30
N ALA A 31 13.84 55.57 -18.13
CA ALA A 31 13.75 56.98 -17.71
C ALA A 31 13.55 57.12 -16.20
N HIS A 32 14.38 57.85 -15.67
CA HIS A 32 14.65 58.43 -14.37
C HIS A 32 13.49 59.14 -13.66
N THR A 33 13.59 59.08 -12.31
CA THR A 33 13.42 60.14 -11.29
C THR A 33 12.03 60.81 -11.10
N ARG A 34 11.49 60.74 -9.87
CA ARG A 34 11.58 61.85 -8.87
C ARG A 34 10.81 61.45 -7.59
N LEU A 35 11.52 61.61 -6.49
CA LEU A 35 11.02 61.72 -5.12
C LEU A 35 10.32 63.10 -4.94
N CYS A 36 9.22 63.13 -4.19
CA CYS A 36 8.96 64.24 -3.26
C CYS A 36 7.90 63.84 -2.22
N PRO A 37 8.08 64.25 -0.96
CA PRO A 37 7.23 63.88 0.15
C PRO A 37 6.26 65.00 0.51
N VAL A 38 5.06 64.66 0.97
CA VAL A 38 4.17 65.65 1.62
C VAL A 38 3.73 65.10 2.99
N LYS A 39 4.23 65.77 4.03
CA LYS A 39 3.68 65.80 5.39
C LYS A 39 2.48 66.77 5.42
N LYS A 40 1.46 66.45 6.22
CA LYS A 40 0.61 67.33 7.08
C LYS A 40 -0.53 66.46 7.57
N SER A 41 -0.85 66.42 8.78
CA SER A 41 -0.99 67.12 10.04
C SER A 41 -2.37 66.81 10.61
N ILE A 42 -2.37 66.47 11.86
CA ILE A 42 -3.46 66.12 12.78
C ILE A 42 -4.50 67.23 12.89
N LYS A 43 -5.81 66.91 12.93
CA LYS A 43 -6.77 67.59 13.77
C LYS A 43 -7.86 66.63 14.24
N SER A 44 -7.97 66.53 15.53
CA SER A 44 -9.00 65.86 16.32
C SER A 44 -10.32 66.67 16.32
N HIS A 45 -11.45 66.01 16.26
CA HIS A 45 -12.65 66.38 17.03
C HIS A 45 -13.65 65.19 17.10
N PRO A 46 -14.38 65.02 18.21
CA PRO A 46 -15.13 63.81 18.54
C PRO A 46 -16.62 63.96 18.16
N HIS A 47 -17.19 62.92 17.57
CA HIS A 47 -18.65 62.73 17.64
C HIS A 47 -18.94 61.28 18.04
N ARG A 48 -19.57 61.14 19.22
CA ARG A 48 -20.24 59.92 19.68
C ARG A 48 -21.42 59.63 18.75
N SER A 49 -21.47 58.46 18.15
CA SER A 49 -22.70 57.79 17.79
C SER A 49 -22.55 56.30 18.01
N THR A 50 -23.38 55.81 18.90
CA THR A 50 -23.54 54.43 19.29
C THR A 50 -24.14 53.62 18.15
N PHE A 51 -23.35 52.76 17.51
CA PHE A 51 -23.88 51.61 16.78
C PHE A 51 -23.35 50.32 17.43
N ARG A 52 -24.23 49.69 18.23
CA ARG A 52 -24.02 48.30 18.68
C ARG A 52 -24.22 47.39 17.49
N THR A 53 -23.16 46.98 16.83
CA THR A 53 -23.14 45.84 15.94
C THR A 53 -22.89 44.60 16.77
N HIS A 54 -23.91 43.77 16.92
CA HIS A 54 -23.81 42.42 17.47
C HIS A 54 -23.03 41.55 16.45
N CYS A 55 -21.74 41.47 16.64
CA CYS A 55 -20.96 40.39 16.05
C CYS A 55 -21.03 39.21 17.04
N ARG A 56 -22.07 38.36 16.94
CA ARG A 56 -22.08 37.05 17.56
C ARG A 56 -21.09 36.21 16.77
N SER A 57 -19.89 36.03 17.31
CA SER A 57 -19.01 34.95 16.97
C SER A 57 -19.73 33.61 17.29
N GLN A 58 -20.15 32.91 16.26
CA GLN A 58 -20.53 31.51 16.39
C GLN A 58 -19.24 30.70 16.62
N PHE A 59 -18.78 30.71 17.87
CA PHE A 59 -18.00 29.55 18.34
C PHE A 59 -19.00 28.42 18.49
N SER A 60 -19.01 27.49 17.53
CA SER A 60 -19.62 26.20 17.72
C SER A 60 -18.99 25.60 18.98
N THR A 61 -19.77 25.50 20.03
CA THR A 61 -19.44 24.73 21.20
C THR A 61 -19.06 23.33 20.71
N VAL A 62 -17.81 22.96 20.93
CA VAL A 62 -17.39 21.55 20.83
C VAL A 62 -18.29 20.82 21.82
N GLN A 63 -19.27 20.11 21.28
CA GLN A 63 -20.08 19.22 22.10
C GLN A 63 -19.12 18.22 22.73
N SER A 64 -19.09 18.18 24.05
CA SER A 64 -18.42 17.15 24.80
C SER A 64 -18.89 15.79 24.25
N PRO A 65 -17.98 14.80 24.05
CA PRO A 65 -18.37 13.51 23.53
C PRO A 65 -19.48 12.93 24.42
N ASN A 66 -20.51 12.43 23.76
CA ASN A 66 -21.65 11.80 24.42
C ASN A 66 -21.14 10.72 25.40
N PRO A 67 -21.48 10.76 26.68
CA PRO A 67 -20.98 9.79 27.67
C PRO A 67 -21.32 8.33 27.35
N ALA A 68 -22.26 8.07 26.46
CA ALA A 68 -22.56 6.73 25.94
C ALA A 68 -21.45 6.13 25.07
N MET A 69 -20.47 6.92 24.56
CA MET A 69 -19.29 6.44 23.84
C MET A 69 -18.14 5.99 24.77
N SER A 70 -18.26 6.11 26.09
CA SER A 70 -17.21 5.69 27.02
C SER A 70 -17.15 4.18 27.29
N SER A 71 -18.00 3.38 26.66
CA SER A 71 -17.93 1.93 26.73
C SER A 71 -16.76 1.39 25.91
N GLN A 72 -15.60 1.32 26.55
CA GLN A 72 -14.44 0.50 26.20
C GLN A 72 -13.89 0.71 24.79
N ILE A 73 -13.00 1.70 24.66
CA ILE A 73 -12.06 1.74 23.52
C ILE A 73 -11.27 0.43 23.53
N ASN A 74 -11.59 -0.47 22.63
CA ASN A 74 -10.88 -1.72 22.48
C ASN A 74 -9.65 -1.50 21.59
N VAL A 75 -8.54 -1.12 22.21
CA VAL A 75 -7.25 -0.94 21.50
C VAL A 75 -6.65 -2.25 21.00
N LYS A 76 -7.23 -3.41 21.36
CA LYS A 76 -6.66 -4.71 21.03
C LYS A 76 -6.54 -4.91 19.51
N ILE A 77 -7.56 -4.57 18.73
CA ILE A 77 -7.52 -4.72 17.26
C ILE A 77 -6.41 -3.85 16.65
N ALA A 78 -6.15 -2.66 17.19
CA ALA A 78 -5.04 -1.81 16.77
C ALA A 78 -3.68 -2.42 17.15
N GLN A 79 -3.56 -3.04 18.33
CA GLN A 79 -2.35 -3.75 18.74
C GLN A 79 -2.10 -5.00 17.89
N ASP A 80 -3.14 -5.75 17.55
CA ASP A 80 -3.06 -6.91 16.65
C ASP A 80 -2.60 -6.45 15.26
N PHE A 81 -3.08 -5.29 14.79
CA PHE A 81 -2.57 -4.69 13.56
C PHE A 81 -1.08 -4.30 13.65
N LEU A 82 -0.63 -3.71 14.76
CA LEU A 82 0.80 -3.38 14.90
C LEU A 82 1.69 -4.62 14.78
N ALA A 83 1.27 -5.75 15.35
CA ALA A 83 1.98 -7.01 15.22
C ALA A 83 1.99 -7.50 13.75
N PHE A 84 0.84 -7.44 13.08
CA PHE A 84 0.71 -7.77 11.66
C PHE A 84 1.61 -6.88 10.77
N ASN A 85 1.58 -5.56 10.97
CA ASN A 85 2.39 -4.61 10.21
C ASN A 85 3.89 -4.79 10.48
N GLN A 86 4.28 -5.09 11.73
CA GLN A 86 5.68 -5.39 12.08
C GLN A 86 6.19 -6.62 11.31
N ALA A 87 5.39 -7.65 11.15
CA ALA A 87 5.73 -8.85 10.42
C ALA A 87 5.66 -8.67 8.89
N SER A 88 4.88 -7.71 8.39
CA SER A 88 4.62 -7.47 6.97
C SER A 88 5.62 -6.51 6.35
N ALA A 89 6.91 -6.88 6.30
CA ALA A 89 7.97 -6.00 5.78
C ALA A 89 7.99 -5.89 4.23
N SER A 90 7.26 -6.74 3.52
CA SER A 90 7.03 -6.68 2.07
C SER A 90 5.66 -7.26 1.74
N GLU A 91 5.20 -7.13 0.48
CA GLU A 91 3.97 -7.73 -0.03
C GLU A 91 3.90 -9.24 0.19
N PHE A 92 5.03 -9.93 0.06
CA PHE A 92 5.13 -11.38 0.29
C PHE A 92 4.92 -11.73 1.76
N HIS A 93 5.45 -10.92 2.67
CA HIS A 93 5.25 -11.09 4.10
C HIS A 93 3.82 -10.75 4.50
N CYS A 94 3.22 -9.69 3.94
CA CYS A 94 1.83 -9.33 4.19
C CYS A 94 0.88 -10.47 3.78
N THR A 95 1.11 -11.07 2.61
CA THR A 95 0.38 -12.26 2.15
C THR A 95 0.58 -13.45 3.10
N ALA A 96 1.81 -13.68 3.56
CA ALA A 96 2.11 -14.77 4.50
C ALA A 96 1.44 -14.60 5.86
N GLU A 97 1.40 -13.37 6.40
CA GLU A 97 0.70 -13.05 7.64
C GLU A 97 -0.82 -13.22 7.50
N ALA A 98 -1.42 -12.78 6.38
CA ALA A 98 -2.83 -13.04 6.09
C ALA A 98 -3.14 -14.55 6.01
N VAL A 99 -2.26 -15.34 5.37
CA VAL A 99 -2.34 -16.80 5.35
C VAL A 99 -2.26 -17.38 6.76
N SER A 100 -1.38 -16.86 7.61
CA SER A 100 -1.24 -17.30 9.01
C SER A 100 -2.53 -17.09 9.80
N LEU A 101 -3.16 -15.92 9.67
CA LEU A 101 -4.45 -15.61 10.29
C LEU A 101 -5.56 -16.58 9.82
N LEU A 102 -5.65 -16.81 8.49
CA LEU A 102 -6.64 -17.70 7.91
C LEU A 102 -6.44 -19.16 8.34
N LYS A 103 -5.21 -19.66 8.34
CA LYS A 103 -4.89 -21.01 8.84
C LYS A 103 -5.29 -21.18 10.30
N SER A 104 -4.98 -20.19 11.14
CA SER A 104 -5.34 -20.21 12.55
C SER A 104 -6.86 -20.22 12.77
N ALA A 105 -7.63 -19.69 11.81
CA ALA A 105 -9.09 -19.72 11.79
C ALA A 105 -9.68 -20.98 11.14
N GLY A 106 -8.85 -21.94 10.73
CA GLY A 106 -9.25 -23.22 10.16
C GLY A 106 -9.62 -23.17 8.68
N PHE A 107 -9.03 -22.22 7.91
CA PHE A 107 -9.16 -22.22 6.45
C PHE A 107 -8.15 -23.20 5.83
N GLU A 108 -8.59 -23.91 4.80
CA GLU A 108 -7.82 -24.91 4.07
C GLU A 108 -7.24 -24.32 2.78
N GLN A 109 -5.99 -24.63 2.47
CA GLN A 109 -5.36 -24.19 1.24
C GLN A 109 -5.80 -25.03 0.04
N LEU A 110 -6.31 -24.35 -1.00
CA LEU A 110 -6.57 -24.97 -2.30
C LEU A 110 -5.42 -24.65 -3.27
N CYS A 111 -5.04 -25.65 -4.07
CA CYS A 111 -4.05 -25.49 -5.13
C CYS A 111 -4.75 -25.19 -6.46
N GLU A 112 -4.32 -24.12 -7.16
CA GLU A 112 -4.88 -23.78 -8.48
C GLU A 112 -4.71 -24.88 -9.54
N LYS A 113 -3.68 -25.72 -9.39
CA LYS A 113 -3.39 -26.83 -10.32
C LYS A 113 -4.31 -28.04 -10.15
N ASN A 114 -5.02 -28.12 -9.01
CA ASN A 114 -5.85 -29.26 -8.67
C ASN A 114 -7.33 -28.97 -8.89
N LYS A 115 -8.15 -30.02 -9.01
CA LYS A 115 -9.62 -29.91 -8.92
C LYS A 115 -10.00 -29.59 -7.46
N TRP A 116 -10.98 -28.73 -7.27
CA TRP A 116 -11.48 -28.36 -5.94
C TRP A 116 -12.74 -29.15 -5.59
N ASP A 117 -12.85 -29.58 -4.34
CA ASP A 117 -14.05 -30.16 -3.73
C ASP A 117 -14.57 -29.16 -2.68
N ILE A 118 -15.47 -28.25 -3.10
CA ILE A 118 -16.01 -27.18 -2.26
C ILE A 118 -17.29 -27.64 -1.61
N LYS A 119 -17.37 -27.53 -0.27
CA LYS A 119 -18.49 -28.01 0.54
C LYS A 119 -19.20 -26.85 1.25
N PRO A 120 -20.50 -26.97 1.55
CA PRO A 120 -21.18 -26.09 2.50
C PRO A 120 -20.42 -26.04 3.85
N ASN A 121 -20.39 -24.90 4.50
CA ASN A 121 -19.60 -24.62 5.71
C ASN A 121 -18.07 -24.73 5.52
N GLY A 122 -17.60 -24.95 4.29
CA GLY A 122 -16.17 -25.02 3.98
C GLY A 122 -15.50 -23.63 4.01
N LYS A 123 -14.25 -23.62 4.44
CA LYS A 123 -13.42 -22.42 4.56
C LYS A 123 -12.13 -22.65 3.80
N TYR A 124 -11.86 -21.86 2.78
CA TYR A 124 -10.77 -22.11 1.85
C TYR A 124 -9.99 -20.85 1.52
N TYR A 125 -8.73 -21.00 1.12
CA TYR A 125 -7.95 -19.93 0.53
C TYR A 125 -7.06 -20.44 -0.60
N VAL A 126 -6.74 -19.55 -1.53
CA VAL A 126 -5.87 -19.77 -2.68
C VAL A 126 -4.81 -18.68 -2.68
N VAL A 127 -3.54 -19.05 -2.85
CA VAL A 127 -2.42 -18.11 -2.98
C VAL A 127 -1.85 -18.20 -4.38
N ARG A 128 -1.66 -17.06 -5.02
CA ARG A 128 -1.00 -16.95 -6.31
C ARG A 128 0.34 -16.26 -6.17
N ASP A 129 1.40 -16.96 -6.58
CA ASP A 129 2.78 -16.47 -6.62
C ASP A 129 3.29 -15.85 -5.28
N GLN A 130 2.81 -16.33 -4.13
CA GLN A 130 3.10 -15.80 -2.79
C GLN A 130 2.78 -14.30 -2.60
N ALA A 131 2.15 -13.65 -3.55
CA ALA A 131 1.95 -12.21 -3.61
C ALA A 131 0.47 -11.79 -3.62
N SER A 132 -0.46 -12.71 -3.80
CA SER A 132 -1.90 -12.44 -3.75
C SER A 132 -2.66 -13.62 -3.18
N ILE A 133 -3.77 -13.33 -2.52
CA ILE A 133 -4.61 -14.34 -1.89
C ILE A 133 -6.08 -14.04 -2.13
N ILE A 134 -6.87 -15.09 -2.35
CA ILE A 134 -8.32 -15.04 -2.26
C ILE A 134 -8.73 -16.12 -1.28
N ALA A 135 -9.41 -15.72 -0.20
CA ALA A 135 -10.02 -16.66 0.73
C ALA A 135 -11.54 -16.53 0.68
N PHE A 136 -12.22 -17.64 0.92
CA PHE A 136 -13.69 -17.69 0.91
C PHE A 136 -14.24 -18.71 1.90
N ALA A 137 -15.44 -18.40 2.39
CA ALA A 137 -16.22 -19.29 3.26
C ALA A 137 -17.61 -19.47 2.67
N VAL A 138 -18.06 -20.71 2.57
CA VAL A 138 -19.34 -21.08 1.99
C VAL A 138 -20.37 -21.17 3.10
N GLY A 139 -21.41 -20.34 3.06
CA GLY A 139 -22.50 -20.39 4.02
C GLY A 139 -23.19 -21.75 4.04
N GLY A 140 -23.69 -22.19 5.20
CA GLY A 140 -24.40 -23.46 5.33
C GLY A 140 -25.71 -23.50 4.55
N GLN A 141 -26.29 -22.32 4.28
CA GLN A 141 -27.52 -22.16 3.48
C GLN A 141 -27.24 -21.56 2.08
N TYR A 142 -26.00 -21.53 1.67
CA TYR A 142 -25.62 -21.02 0.34
C TYR A 142 -26.11 -21.93 -0.77
N THR A 143 -26.73 -21.34 -1.80
CA THR A 143 -27.03 -21.97 -3.10
C THR A 143 -26.28 -21.28 -4.22
N PRO A 144 -26.14 -21.86 -5.40
CA PRO A 144 -25.46 -21.20 -6.52
C PRO A 144 -26.02 -19.82 -6.90
N GLU A 145 -27.32 -19.56 -6.64
CA GLU A 145 -28.00 -18.28 -6.90
C GLU A 145 -27.87 -17.27 -5.75
N SER A 146 -27.35 -17.70 -4.61
CA SER A 146 -27.16 -16.85 -3.44
C SER A 146 -26.19 -15.69 -3.70
N PRO A 147 -26.36 -14.56 -2.99
CA PRO A 147 -25.43 -13.43 -3.12
C PRO A 147 -24.04 -13.75 -2.59
N MET A 148 -23.07 -13.04 -3.11
CA MET A 148 -21.69 -13.02 -2.61
C MET A 148 -21.41 -11.67 -1.96
N ILE A 149 -20.69 -11.68 -0.86
CA ILE A 149 -20.14 -10.49 -0.22
C ILE A 149 -18.62 -10.62 -0.11
N GLY A 150 -17.88 -9.64 -0.63
CA GLY A 150 -16.42 -9.68 -0.57
C GLY A 150 -15.80 -8.35 -0.20
N THR A 151 -14.73 -8.40 0.56
CA THR A 151 -13.84 -7.25 0.81
C THR A 151 -12.50 -7.47 0.14
N PHE A 152 -11.97 -6.43 -0.48
CA PHE A 152 -10.77 -6.53 -1.30
C PHE A 152 -9.83 -5.37 -1.00
N ALA A 153 -8.54 -5.68 -0.85
CA ALA A 153 -7.48 -4.72 -0.56
C ALA A 153 -6.22 -5.10 -1.35
N HIS A 154 -5.14 -4.33 -1.19
CA HIS A 154 -3.85 -4.67 -1.77
C HIS A 154 -2.77 -4.82 -0.69
N VAL A 155 -1.70 -5.58 -1.01
CA VAL A 155 -0.62 -5.93 -0.09
C VAL A 155 0.67 -5.17 -0.34
N ASP A 156 0.81 -4.58 -1.53
CA ASP A 156 1.94 -3.76 -1.92
C ASP A 156 1.83 -2.34 -1.36
N SER A 157 2.94 -1.64 -1.29
CA SER A 157 3.05 -0.24 -0.87
C SER A 157 4.20 0.41 -1.65
N PRO A 158 4.18 1.73 -1.89
CA PRO A 158 5.28 2.41 -2.55
C PRO A 158 6.59 2.22 -1.78
N CYS A 159 7.64 1.80 -2.49
CA CYS A 159 8.92 1.48 -1.89
C CYS A 159 10.08 1.60 -2.89
N LEU A 160 11.28 1.29 -2.42
CA LEU A 160 12.47 1.11 -3.24
C LEU A 160 12.71 -0.39 -3.39
N LYS A 161 12.85 -0.89 -4.63
CA LYS A 161 13.18 -2.29 -4.92
C LYS A 161 14.59 -2.42 -5.45
N LEU A 162 15.29 -3.51 -5.13
CA LEU A 162 16.62 -3.76 -5.67
C LEU A 162 16.56 -4.01 -7.18
N LYS A 163 17.52 -3.43 -7.91
CA LYS A 163 17.71 -3.72 -9.34
C LYS A 163 18.24 -5.14 -9.56
N PRO A 164 17.96 -5.79 -10.71
CA PRO A 164 18.52 -7.11 -11.05
C PRO A 164 20.05 -7.17 -11.05
N ILE A 165 20.70 -6.04 -11.24
CA ILE A 165 22.14 -5.83 -11.01
C ILE A 165 22.23 -4.70 -10.00
N SER A 166 22.45 -5.04 -8.73
CA SER A 166 22.47 -4.04 -7.67
C SER A 166 23.87 -3.60 -7.26
N LYS A 167 24.91 -4.27 -7.73
CA LYS A 167 26.32 -3.95 -7.37
C LYS A 167 26.72 -2.59 -7.89
N GLN A 168 26.90 -1.64 -6.99
CA GLN A 168 27.40 -0.29 -7.27
C GLN A 168 28.43 0.12 -6.22
N SER A 169 29.36 1.02 -6.56
CA SER A 169 30.30 1.63 -5.62
C SER A 169 30.65 3.04 -6.06
N SER A 170 30.86 3.91 -5.09
CA SER A 170 31.28 5.29 -5.29
C SER A 170 32.00 5.79 -4.05
N ALA A 171 33.10 6.56 -4.22
CA ALA A 171 33.84 7.19 -3.13
C ALA A 171 34.22 6.18 -2.01
N ASP A 172 34.71 5.02 -2.39
CA ASP A 172 35.07 3.91 -1.48
C ASP A 172 33.93 3.42 -0.59
N MET A 173 32.66 3.61 -1.05
CA MET A 173 31.48 3.03 -0.43
C MET A 173 30.87 1.98 -1.34
N LEU A 174 30.44 0.86 -0.75
CA LEU A 174 29.59 -0.14 -1.40
C LEU A 174 28.16 0.38 -1.37
N GLN A 175 27.50 0.37 -2.52
CA GLN A 175 26.12 0.83 -2.69
C GLN A 175 25.28 -0.24 -3.38
N VAL A 176 23.95 -0.16 -3.21
CA VAL A 176 23.02 -1.05 -3.91
C VAL A 176 22.13 -0.27 -4.86
N GLY A 177 22.12 -0.68 -6.13
CA GLY A 177 21.26 -0.10 -7.15
C GLY A 177 19.78 -0.43 -6.89
N ILE A 178 18.94 0.60 -6.96
CA ILE A 178 17.51 0.50 -6.69
C ILE A 178 16.67 1.03 -7.86
N GLN A 179 15.41 0.63 -7.90
CA GLN A 179 14.36 1.23 -8.70
C GLN A 179 13.21 1.66 -7.79
N THR A 180 12.54 2.74 -8.17
CA THR A 180 11.34 3.21 -7.47
C THR A 180 10.13 2.36 -7.85
N TYR A 181 9.27 2.09 -6.89
CA TYR A 181 8.02 1.36 -7.05
C TYR A 181 6.86 2.19 -6.53
N GLY A 182 5.86 2.47 -7.40
CA GLY A 182 4.71 3.29 -7.06
C GLY A 182 5.00 4.78 -6.89
N GLY A 183 4.05 5.51 -6.35
CA GLY A 183 4.08 6.96 -6.18
C GLY A 183 4.70 7.42 -4.85
N LEU A 184 5.87 6.90 -4.45
CA LEU A 184 6.46 7.19 -3.13
C LEU A 184 6.86 8.66 -2.92
N LEU A 185 6.75 9.13 -1.68
CA LEU A 185 7.31 10.40 -1.23
C LEU A 185 8.82 10.24 -0.96
N THR A 186 9.62 10.33 -2.00
CA THR A 186 11.06 9.99 -1.99
C THR A 186 11.84 10.67 -0.88
N HIS A 187 11.54 11.95 -0.57
CA HIS A 187 12.24 12.71 0.47
C HIS A 187 12.11 12.11 1.88
N THR A 188 11.07 11.32 2.14
CA THR A 188 10.85 10.70 3.46
C THR A 188 11.78 9.51 3.73
N TRP A 189 12.44 8.99 2.71
CA TRP A 189 13.35 7.83 2.79
C TRP A 189 14.76 8.20 3.20
N PHE A 190 15.11 9.50 3.14
CA PHE A 190 16.43 9.97 3.54
C PHE A 190 16.60 9.93 5.06
N ASP A 191 17.84 9.65 5.49
CA ASP A 191 18.26 9.54 6.90
C ASP A 191 17.49 8.49 7.73
N ARG A 192 16.83 7.54 7.07
CA ARG A 192 16.17 6.41 7.73
C ARG A 192 17.12 5.23 7.90
N ASP A 193 16.84 4.44 8.94
CA ASP A 193 17.49 3.16 9.17
C ASP A 193 16.78 2.10 8.33
N LEU A 194 17.40 1.73 7.21
CA LEU A 194 16.80 0.91 6.16
C LEU A 194 17.38 -0.50 6.15
N SER A 195 16.60 -1.46 5.69
CA SER A 195 17.00 -2.83 5.47
C SER A 195 16.27 -3.43 4.27
N VAL A 196 16.38 -4.74 4.06
CA VAL A 196 15.73 -5.46 2.96
C VAL A 196 14.82 -6.56 3.46
N ALA A 197 13.69 -6.72 2.74
CA ALA A 197 12.76 -7.83 2.93
C ALA A 197 12.15 -8.23 1.58
N GLY A 198 11.77 -9.49 1.44
CA GLY A 198 11.15 -10.01 0.23
C GLY A 198 11.26 -11.51 0.13
N ARG A 199 11.41 -12.03 -1.09
CA ARG A 199 11.60 -13.46 -1.33
C ARG A 199 12.92 -13.74 -2.03
N VAL A 200 13.47 -14.92 -1.76
CA VAL A 200 14.74 -15.38 -2.32
C VAL A 200 14.55 -16.81 -2.85
N PHE A 201 15.01 -17.06 -4.05
CA PHE A 201 15.09 -18.41 -4.59
C PHE A 201 16.41 -19.07 -4.18
N VAL A 202 16.31 -20.17 -3.47
CA VAL A 202 17.44 -20.93 -2.94
C VAL A 202 17.44 -22.33 -3.53
N ASN A 203 18.61 -22.80 -3.99
CA ASN A 203 18.81 -24.15 -4.46
C ASN A 203 19.09 -25.08 -3.27
N ARG A 204 18.07 -25.78 -2.79
CA ARG A 204 18.17 -26.76 -1.72
C ARG A 204 18.38 -28.17 -2.29
N GLY A 205 19.65 -28.57 -2.50
CA GLY A 205 19.98 -29.92 -2.98
C GLY A 205 19.41 -30.26 -4.37
N GLY A 206 19.39 -29.29 -5.31
CA GLY A 206 18.88 -29.47 -6.68
C GLY A 206 17.43 -29.04 -6.88
N LYS A 207 16.71 -28.71 -5.82
CA LYS A 207 15.36 -28.14 -5.87
C LYS A 207 15.41 -26.65 -5.54
N ILE A 208 14.89 -25.80 -6.43
CA ILE A 208 14.74 -24.36 -6.17
C ILE A 208 13.49 -24.15 -5.33
N THR A 209 13.66 -23.52 -4.16
CA THR A 209 12.57 -23.13 -3.24
C THR A 209 12.51 -21.62 -3.11
N SER A 210 11.31 -21.08 -2.92
CA SER A 210 11.10 -19.67 -2.58
C SER A 210 11.03 -19.53 -1.07
N GLU A 211 11.90 -18.71 -0.50
CA GLU A 211 12.00 -18.48 0.94
C GLU A 211 11.83 -16.98 1.23
N LEU A 212 11.11 -16.65 2.31
CA LEU A 212 10.96 -15.26 2.75
C LEU A 212 12.21 -14.82 3.51
N LEU A 213 12.67 -13.61 3.19
CA LEU A 213 13.79 -12.94 3.83
C LEU A 213 13.34 -11.64 4.46
N CYS A 214 13.69 -11.42 5.74
CA CYS A 214 13.57 -10.13 6.39
C CYS A 214 14.78 -9.89 7.29
N ILE A 215 15.72 -9.06 6.84
CA ILE A 215 16.89 -8.66 7.64
C ILE A 215 16.45 -7.55 8.58
N LYS A 216 16.43 -7.82 9.89
CA LYS A 216 15.92 -6.89 10.90
C LYS A 216 16.90 -5.76 11.23
N ASP A 217 18.21 -6.02 11.09
CA ASP A 217 19.24 -5.01 11.33
C ASP A 217 19.20 -3.93 10.24
N PRO A 218 19.40 -2.66 10.58
CA PRO A 218 19.54 -1.59 9.61
C PRO A 218 20.89 -1.70 8.90
N ILE A 219 20.88 -2.18 7.66
CA ILE A 219 22.08 -2.40 6.85
C ILE A 219 22.24 -1.40 5.70
N LEU A 220 21.26 -0.54 5.50
CA LEU A 220 21.23 0.42 4.40
C LEU A 220 20.88 1.83 4.91
N ARG A 221 21.44 2.85 4.25
CA ARG A 221 21.11 4.24 4.52
C ARG A 221 21.20 5.10 3.27
N ILE A 222 20.29 6.05 3.11
CA ILE A 222 20.34 7.11 2.10
C ILE A 222 20.58 8.42 2.85
N PRO A 223 21.84 8.91 2.96
CA PRO A 223 22.12 10.13 3.70
C PRO A 223 21.71 11.38 2.92
N ASN A 224 21.20 12.38 3.63
CA ASN A 224 21.04 13.72 3.08
C ASN A 224 22.40 14.39 2.82
N LEU A 225 22.47 15.24 1.81
CA LEU A 225 23.60 16.15 1.65
C LEU A 225 23.54 17.25 2.72
N ALA A 226 24.68 17.57 3.33
CA ALA A 226 24.75 18.61 4.36
C ALA A 226 24.29 19.97 3.78
N ILE A 227 23.52 20.74 4.56
CA ILE A 227 23.01 22.06 4.16
C ILE A 227 24.12 23.04 3.73
N HIS A 228 25.34 22.85 4.23
CA HIS A 228 26.50 23.66 3.86
C HIS A 228 26.94 23.44 2.41
N LEU A 229 26.65 22.29 1.83
CA LEU A 229 27.01 21.93 0.46
C LEU A 229 25.89 22.21 -0.54
N ASP A 230 24.62 22.28 -0.07
CA ASP A 230 23.47 22.67 -0.88
C ASP A 230 22.47 23.50 -0.06
N ARG A 231 22.50 24.82 -0.25
CA ARG A 231 21.58 25.75 0.42
C ARG A 231 20.28 25.97 -0.34
N THR A 232 20.19 25.47 -1.57
CA THR A 232 18.99 25.67 -2.43
C THR A 232 17.79 24.90 -1.89
N VAL A 233 18.00 23.89 -1.07
CA VAL A 233 16.92 23.14 -0.36
C VAL A 233 15.97 24.09 0.39
N SER A 234 16.49 25.19 0.96
CA SER A 234 15.67 26.15 1.72
C SER A 234 14.82 27.08 0.83
N THR A 235 15.19 27.29 -0.43
CA THR A 235 14.50 28.17 -1.38
C THR A 235 13.68 27.41 -2.39
N ASP A 236 14.21 26.32 -2.94
CA ASP A 236 13.64 25.60 -4.08
C ASP A 236 12.89 24.31 -3.65
N GLY A 237 13.02 23.96 -2.36
CA GLY A 237 12.53 22.72 -1.79
C GLY A 237 13.43 21.53 -2.11
N PHE A 238 13.28 20.46 -1.32
CA PHE A 238 14.06 19.23 -1.50
C PHE A 238 13.51 18.40 -2.69
N LYS A 239 14.29 18.31 -3.76
CA LYS A 239 13.94 17.62 -5.01
C LYS A 239 15.07 16.67 -5.41
N PRO A 240 15.23 15.52 -4.73
CA PRO A 240 16.30 14.59 -5.05
C PRO A 240 16.10 13.96 -6.43
N ASN A 241 17.18 13.77 -7.17
CA ASN A 241 17.17 12.97 -8.38
C ASN A 241 17.09 11.48 -7.97
N THR A 242 16.04 10.80 -8.40
CA THR A 242 15.74 9.43 -7.99
C THR A 242 16.73 8.39 -8.54
N GLU A 243 17.49 8.69 -9.58
CA GLU A 243 18.52 7.77 -10.10
C GLU A 243 19.87 7.96 -9.37
N THR A 244 20.24 9.20 -9.03
CA THR A 244 21.59 9.50 -8.55
C THR A 244 21.68 9.80 -7.05
N SER A 245 20.58 10.31 -6.45
CA SER A 245 20.59 10.78 -5.06
C SER A 245 19.98 9.78 -4.06
N THR A 246 19.31 8.73 -4.55
CA THR A 246 18.59 7.75 -3.72
C THR A 246 19.29 6.39 -3.62
N VAL A 247 20.55 6.31 -4.04
CA VAL A 247 21.31 5.06 -4.02
C VAL A 247 21.77 4.75 -2.59
N PRO A 248 21.26 3.67 -1.95
CA PRO A 248 21.60 3.38 -0.57
C PRO A 248 23.05 2.92 -0.41
N ILE A 249 23.66 3.37 0.67
CA ILE A 249 24.99 2.92 1.11
C ILE A 249 24.81 1.64 1.93
N LEU A 250 25.58 0.62 1.60
CA LEU A 250 25.60 -0.68 2.26
C LEU A 250 26.76 -0.79 3.26
N ALA A 251 27.98 -0.38 2.86
CA ALA A 251 29.17 -0.49 3.68
C ALA A 251 30.29 0.43 3.15
N SER A 252 31.31 0.67 3.98
CA SER A 252 32.60 1.20 3.52
C SER A 252 33.40 0.10 2.83
N ALA A 253 34.07 0.40 1.73
CA ALA A 253 35.01 -0.53 1.10
C ALA A 253 36.22 -0.83 1.99
N LEU A 254 36.46 0.00 3.01
CA LEU A 254 37.48 -0.20 4.03
C LEU A 254 37.08 -1.24 5.09
N ALA A 255 35.88 -1.77 5.05
CA ALA A 255 35.40 -2.84 5.95
C ALA A 255 36.30 -4.11 5.87
N ASP A 256 37.02 -4.31 4.75
CA ASP A 256 38.02 -5.35 4.61
C ASP A 256 39.27 -5.14 5.50
N LEU A 257 39.39 -4.00 6.20
CA LEU A 257 40.57 -3.63 7.01
C LEU A 257 40.41 -3.95 8.50
N GLY A 258 39.61 -4.93 8.90
CA GLY A 258 39.63 -5.46 10.27
C GLY A 258 38.61 -4.83 11.24
N PHE A 259 37.49 -4.32 10.76
CA PHE A 259 36.36 -3.91 11.61
C PHE A 259 35.66 -5.10 12.34
N GLU A 260 36.17 -6.32 12.17
CA GLU A 260 35.74 -7.53 12.88
C GLU A 260 35.75 -7.42 14.41
N GLN A 261 36.44 -6.41 14.93
CA GLN A 261 36.61 -6.26 16.38
C GLN A 261 35.57 -5.38 17.07
N LEU A 262 34.74 -4.62 16.33
CA LEU A 262 33.73 -3.74 16.93
C LEU A 262 32.48 -4.48 17.41
N GLY A 263 32.29 -5.74 17.01
CA GLY A 263 31.14 -6.58 17.35
C GLY A 263 31.45 -7.79 18.23
N LYS A 264 32.44 -7.72 19.12
CA LYS A 264 32.63 -8.74 20.14
C LYS A 264 31.56 -8.62 21.22
N THR A 265 30.34 -9.01 20.89
CA THR A 265 29.39 -9.54 21.87
C THR A 265 29.46 -11.05 21.80
N ASP A 266 29.41 -11.72 22.95
CA ASP A 266 29.45 -13.19 23.04
C ASP A 266 28.16 -13.87 22.51
N ASP A 267 27.31 -13.11 21.84
CA ASP A 267 26.08 -13.60 21.22
C ASP A 267 26.39 -14.36 19.92
N ALA A 268 26.11 -15.65 19.93
CA ALA A 268 26.28 -16.56 18.80
C ALA A 268 25.47 -16.18 17.54
N ASP A 269 24.53 -15.24 17.68
CA ASP A 269 23.60 -14.79 16.63
C ASP A 269 24.07 -13.52 15.91
N VAL A 270 25.25 -12.97 16.23
CA VAL A 270 25.79 -11.80 15.54
C VAL A 270 26.50 -12.22 14.26
N PHE A 271 26.08 -11.65 13.14
CA PHE A 271 26.75 -11.85 11.84
C PHE A 271 28.21 -11.40 11.92
N LYS A 272 29.13 -12.35 11.84
CA LYS A 272 30.56 -12.10 11.74
C LYS A 272 30.94 -12.02 10.27
N TYR A 273 31.42 -10.85 9.85
CA TYR A 273 32.00 -10.74 8.51
C TYR A 273 33.19 -11.69 8.43
N PRO A 274 33.30 -12.55 7.38
CA PRO A 274 34.42 -13.46 7.24
C PRO A 274 35.72 -12.65 7.17
N ALA A 275 36.72 -13.09 7.97
CA ALA A 275 38.05 -12.46 8.08
C ALA A 275 38.85 -12.48 6.77
N ASP A 276 38.51 -13.36 5.88
CA ASP A 276 39.12 -13.43 4.57
C ASP A 276 38.40 -12.43 3.66
N GLY A 277 39.00 -11.26 3.53
CA GLY A 277 38.85 -10.44 2.32
C GLY A 277 39.14 -11.36 1.14
N ALA A 278 38.14 -12.17 0.80
CA ALA A 278 38.23 -13.04 -0.36
C ALA A 278 38.56 -12.10 -1.51
N LYS A 279 39.84 -12.05 -1.89
CA LYS A 279 40.24 -11.58 -3.20
C LYS A 279 39.22 -12.22 -4.10
N ALA A 280 38.25 -11.38 -4.55
CA ALA A 280 37.25 -11.83 -5.51
C ALA A 280 38.04 -12.60 -6.55
N ALA A 281 37.96 -13.90 -6.50
CA ALA A 281 38.61 -14.72 -7.48
C ALA A 281 38.04 -14.24 -8.79
N SER A 282 38.80 -13.46 -9.51
CA SER A 282 38.57 -13.11 -10.90
C SER A 282 38.77 -14.37 -11.74
N SER A 283 38.07 -15.42 -11.39
CA SER A 283 37.91 -16.61 -12.21
C SER A 283 36.64 -16.48 -13.05
N CYS A 284 36.59 -15.41 -13.85
CA CYS A 284 35.86 -15.48 -15.09
C CYS A 284 36.63 -16.46 -15.97
N GLY A 285 36.20 -17.70 -16.02
CA GLY A 285 36.82 -18.61 -16.97
C GLY A 285 36.91 -20.04 -16.47
N LYS A 286 35.94 -20.76 -16.76
CA LYS A 286 35.66 -22.18 -16.97
C LYS A 286 34.42 -22.53 -16.16
N ALA A 287 33.27 -22.45 -16.84
CA ALA A 287 32.09 -23.17 -16.37
C ALA A 287 32.56 -24.60 -16.08
N ALA A 288 32.47 -25.00 -14.80
CA ALA A 288 32.86 -26.31 -14.38
C ALA A 288 32.08 -27.32 -15.24
N CYS A 289 32.82 -28.15 -15.98
CA CYS A 289 32.23 -29.23 -16.75
C CYS A 289 31.53 -30.13 -15.74
N GLY A 290 30.19 -30.17 -15.74
CA GLY A 290 29.38 -30.92 -14.77
C GLY A 290 28.46 -30.12 -13.84
N ALA A 291 28.55 -28.80 -13.78
CA ALA A 291 27.64 -27.99 -12.95
C ALA A 291 26.18 -28.07 -13.46
N SER A 292 25.25 -28.28 -12.54
CA SER A 292 23.82 -28.27 -12.81
C SER A 292 23.32 -26.92 -13.35
N PRO A 293 22.18 -26.84 -14.01
CA PRO A 293 21.60 -25.57 -14.45
C PRO A 293 21.39 -24.57 -13.32
N ALA A 294 21.00 -25.03 -12.13
CA ALA A 294 20.81 -24.18 -10.94
C ALA A 294 22.12 -23.58 -10.43
N GLU A 295 23.21 -24.38 -10.40
CA GLU A 295 24.54 -23.88 -10.01
C GLU A 295 25.09 -22.86 -11.01
N LYS A 296 24.86 -23.06 -12.30
CA LYS A 296 25.23 -22.09 -13.35
C LYS A 296 24.45 -20.78 -13.19
N LEU A 297 23.17 -20.86 -12.89
CA LEU A 297 22.32 -19.69 -12.65
C LEU A 297 22.79 -18.93 -11.41
N ALA A 298 23.03 -19.59 -10.29
CA ALA A 298 23.54 -18.97 -9.06
C ALA A 298 24.91 -18.32 -9.27
N ALA A 299 25.82 -18.95 -10.01
CA ALA A 299 27.10 -18.35 -10.36
C ALA A 299 26.95 -17.07 -11.20
N THR A 300 26.02 -17.05 -12.16
CA THR A 300 25.71 -15.88 -12.96
C THR A 300 25.06 -14.77 -12.12
N PHE A 301 24.21 -15.15 -11.17
CA PHE A 301 23.55 -14.22 -10.25
C PHE A 301 24.55 -13.56 -9.29
N SER A 302 25.47 -14.33 -8.71
CA SER A 302 26.40 -13.87 -7.68
C SER A 302 27.28 -12.67 -8.12
N VAL A 303 27.64 -12.55 -9.39
CA VAL A 303 28.47 -11.46 -9.89
C VAL A 303 27.72 -10.13 -10.02
N LYS A 304 26.39 -10.16 -9.99
CA LYS A 304 25.51 -8.99 -10.12
C LYS A 304 25.36 -8.22 -8.81
N HIS A 305 25.80 -8.80 -7.69
CA HIS A 305 25.60 -8.26 -6.35
C HIS A 305 26.91 -8.23 -5.56
N HIS A 306 26.98 -7.46 -4.48
CA HIS A 306 28.12 -7.48 -3.57
C HIS A 306 28.18 -8.82 -2.82
N SER A 307 29.37 -9.43 -2.75
CA SER A 307 29.55 -10.70 -2.04
C SER A 307 29.17 -10.62 -0.56
N ALA A 308 29.54 -9.54 0.13
CA ALA A 308 29.16 -9.31 1.51
C ALA A 308 27.63 -9.26 1.70
N PHE A 309 26.91 -8.66 0.75
CA PHE A 309 25.46 -8.61 0.79
C PHE A 309 24.83 -10.00 0.60
N LEU A 310 25.33 -10.81 -0.36
CA LEU A 310 24.87 -12.18 -0.55
C LEU A 310 25.19 -13.09 0.66
N GLN A 311 26.34 -12.88 1.31
CA GLN A 311 26.68 -13.59 2.54
C GLN A 311 25.74 -13.25 3.69
N ARG A 312 25.35 -11.96 3.82
CA ARG A 312 24.36 -11.55 4.80
C ARG A 312 23.00 -12.19 4.56
N ILE A 313 22.54 -12.25 3.30
CA ILE A 313 21.30 -12.97 2.93
C ILE A 313 21.41 -14.45 3.26
N ALA A 314 22.53 -15.09 2.89
CA ALA A 314 22.78 -16.50 3.14
C ALA A 314 22.78 -16.85 4.63
N PHE A 315 23.33 -15.98 5.47
CA PHE A 315 23.31 -16.12 6.92
C PHE A 315 21.87 -16.16 7.47
N GLU A 316 21.02 -15.22 7.06
CA GLU A 316 19.59 -15.17 7.48
C GLU A 316 18.81 -16.42 7.04
N LEU A 317 19.07 -16.90 5.82
CA LEU A 317 18.39 -18.05 5.25
C LEU A 317 19.04 -19.39 5.63
N LYS A 318 20.13 -19.37 6.41
CA LYS A 318 20.90 -20.57 6.81
C LYS A 318 21.27 -21.42 5.59
N CYS A 319 21.87 -20.78 4.58
CA CYS A 319 22.36 -21.40 3.35
C CYS A 319 23.74 -20.86 2.98
N GLU A 320 24.35 -21.41 1.94
CA GLU A 320 25.56 -20.85 1.36
C GLU A 320 25.20 -19.79 0.29
N ALA A 321 26.00 -18.72 0.15
CA ALA A 321 25.77 -17.69 -0.84
C ALA A 321 25.70 -18.22 -2.28
N LYS A 322 26.40 -19.32 -2.57
CA LYS A 322 26.36 -20.01 -3.87
C LYS A 322 25.06 -20.75 -4.15
N GLU A 323 24.19 -20.94 -3.15
CA GLU A 323 22.88 -21.57 -3.29
C GLU A 323 21.78 -20.55 -3.64
N ILE A 324 22.06 -19.24 -3.50
CA ILE A 324 21.13 -18.17 -3.88
C ILE A 324 21.07 -18.08 -5.40
N VAL A 325 19.89 -18.24 -5.95
CA VAL A 325 19.65 -18.32 -7.40
C VAL A 325 19.14 -16.98 -7.96
N ASP A 326 18.24 -16.33 -7.20
CA ASP A 326 17.65 -15.02 -7.54
C ASP A 326 16.91 -14.46 -6.31
N PHE A 327 16.54 -13.19 -6.37
CA PHE A 327 15.70 -12.58 -5.33
C PHE A 327 14.82 -11.45 -5.87
N GLU A 328 13.77 -11.17 -5.10
CA GLU A 328 12.92 -10.00 -5.25
C GLU A 328 12.81 -9.32 -3.88
N LEU A 329 13.57 -8.22 -3.70
CA LEU A 329 13.75 -7.57 -2.41
C LEU A 329 13.34 -6.10 -2.46
N ASN A 330 12.50 -5.73 -1.49
CA ASN A 330 12.15 -4.35 -1.16
C ASN A 330 13.12 -3.81 -0.10
N ILE A 331 13.41 -2.51 -0.18
CA ILE A 331 13.97 -1.77 0.95
C ILE A 331 12.81 -1.33 1.86
N TYR A 332 12.99 -1.45 3.16
CA TYR A 332 11.99 -1.06 4.14
C TYR A 332 12.62 -0.32 5.33
N ASP A 333 11.84 0.50 6.01
CA ASP A 333 12.21 1.18 7.25
C ASP A 333 12.13 0.21 8.43
N THR A 334 13.25 0.03 9.15
CA THR A 334 13.34 -0.95 10.26
C THR A 334 12.64 -0.46 11.53
N GLN A 335 12.31 0.83 11.64
CA GLN A 335 11.63 1.37 12.80
C GLN A 335 10.27 0.67 13.01
N PRO A 336 10.01 0.07 14.19
CA PRO A 336 8.76 -0.60 14.47
C PRO A 336 7.53 0.30 14.32
N PRO A 337 6.37 -0.22 13.93
CA PRO A 337 5.11 0.50 14.05
C PRO A 337 4.77 0.72 15.53
N ALA A 338 4.06 1.78 15.83
CA ALA A 338 3.75 2.15 17.20
C ALA A 338 2.43 2.89 17.35
N LEU A 339 1.82 2.79 18.54
CA LEU A 339 0.83 3.76 18.96
C LEU A 339 1.54 5.08 19.32
N ASN A 340 1.06 6.18 18.76
CA ASN A 340 1.63 7.51 18.88
C ASN A 340 0.55 8.52 19.33
N GLY A 341 0.96 9.76 19.57
CA GLY A 341 0.12 10.80 20.14
C GLY A 341 0.18 10.83 21.66
N LEU A 342 -0.30 11.91 22.24
CA LEU A 342 -0.29 12.12 23.69
C LEU A 342 -1.11 11.04 24.42
N TYR A 343 -2.21 10.60 23.80
CA TYR A 343 -3.15 9.63 24.35
C TYR A 343 -3.05 8.25 23.66
N LYS A 344 -2.02 8.00 22.86
CA LYS A 344 -1.86 6.76 22.06
C LYS A 344 -2.99 6.56 21.05
N GLU A 345 -3.56 7.64 20.56
CA GLU A 345 -4.71 7.68 19.66
C GLU A 345 -4.37 7.47 18.20
N PHE A 346 -3.09 7.51 17.82
CA PHE A 346 -2.63 7.29 16.44
C PHE A 346 -1.85 5.99 16.31
N ILE A 347 -1.98 5.37 15.15
CA ILE A 347 -1.11 4.31 14.65
C ILE A 347 -0.12 4.95 13.69
N VAL A 348 1.17 4.70 13.88
CA VAL A 348 2.23 5.13 12.96
C VAL A 348 3.03 3.93 12.52
N GLY A 349 3.13 3.71 11.23
CA GLY A 349 3.84 2.56 10.65
C GLY A 349 4.18 2.76 9.18
N ARG A 350 4.93 1.82 8.61
CA ARG A 350 5.19 1.74 7.18
C ARG A 350 4.01 1.07 6.47
N GLY A 351 3.72 1.46 5.23
CA GLY A 351 2.77 0.75 4.38
C GLY A 351 1.39 0.58 5.01
N LEU A 352 0.89 1.57 5.79
CA LEU A 352 -0.50 1.52 6.25
C LEU A 352 -1.42 1.47 5.03
N ASP A 353 -1.03 2.16 3.98
CA ASP A 353 -1.51 1.95 2.64
C ASP A 353 -0.75 0.78 1.98
N ASN A 354 -1.35 -0.43 1.84
CA ASN A 354 -2.73 -0.73 2.26
C ASN A 354 -2.80 -1.97 3.19
N GLN A 355 -1.71 -2.19 3.98
CA GLN A 355 -1.66 -3.30 4.95
C GLN A 355 -2.74 -3.17 6.03
N LEU A 356 -3.17 -1.93 6.36
CA LEU A 356 -4.21 -1.73 7.36
C LEU A 356 -5.56 -2.25 6.89
N MET A 357 -5.99 -1.92 5.66
CA MET A 357 -7.23 -2.46 5.13
C MET A 357 -7.12 -3.95 4.81
N SER A 358 -5.95 -4.45 4.37
CA SER A 358 -5.68 -5.88 4.18
C SER A 358 -5.89 -6.68 5.49
N PHE A 359 -5.39 -6.14 6.61
CA PHE A 359 -5.62 -6.71 7.94
C PHE A 359 -7.09 -6.65 8.35
N ILE A 360 -7.73 -5.47 8.23
CA ILE A 360 -9.14 -5.28 8.62
C ILE A 360 -10.05 -6.20 7.81
N CYS A 361 -9.90 -6.29 6.49
CA CYS A 361 -10.67 -7.16 5.62
C CYS A 361 -10.55 -8.63 6.02
N THR A 362 -9.32 -9.10 6.21
CA THR A 362 -9.04 -10.49 6.59
C THR A 362 -9.62 -10.81 7.97
N ARG A 363 -9.41 -9.93 8.95
CA ARG A 363 -9.89 -10.13 10.31
C ARG A 363 -11.41 -10.08 10.40
N SER A 364 -12.05 -9.14 9.70
CA SER A 364 -13.52 -9.02 9.67
C SER A 364 -14.19 -10.26 9.11
N MET A 365 -13.66 -10.84 8.01
CA MET A 365 -14.19 -12.08 7.47
C MET A 365 -14.01 -13.25 8.44
N ILE A 366 -12.84 -13.39 9.06
CA ILE A 366 -12.57 -14.43 10.05
C ILE A 366 -13.58 -14.35 11.22
N ASP A 367 -13.77 -13.16 11.79
CA ASP A 367 -14.66 -12.97 12.93
C ASP A 367 -16.14 -13.17 12.54
N ALA A 368 -16.55 -12.80 11.33
CA ALA A 368 -17.88 -13.09 10.81
C ALA A 368 -18.11 -14.59 10.67
N VAL A 369 -17.18 -15.32 10.09
CA VAL A 369 -17.24 -16.78 9.91
C VAL A 369 -17.28 -17.51 11.27
N GLN A 370 -16.48 -17.08 12.23
CA GLN A 370 -16.45 -17.66 13.58
C GLN A 370 -17.75 -17.43 14.38
N SER A 371 -18.51 -16.38 14.03
CA SER A 371 -19.79 -16.09 14.71
C SER A 371 -20.94 -17.00 14.30
N GLY A 372 -20.79 -17.86 13.27
CA GLY A 372 -21.78 -18.82 12.82
C GLY A 372 -21.90 -18.88 11.30
N LEU A 373 -21.30 -19.89 10.67
CA LEU A 373 -21.35 -20.09 9.22
C LEU A 373 -22.57 -20.89 8.77
N GLU A 374 -23.13 -21.72 9.66
CA GLU A 374 -24.23 -22.67 9.34
C GLU A 374 -25.52 -21.98 8.90
N SER A 375 -25.82 -20.81 9.46
CA SER A 375 -27.01 -20.02 9.12
C SER A 375 -26.78 -19.04 7.97
N GLN A 376 -25.57 -18.93 7.46
CA GLN A 376 -25.23 -17.96 6.42
C GLN A 376 -25.77 -18.38 5.05
N LYS A 377 -26.44 -17.43 4.38
CA LYS A 377 -26.97 -17.60 3.03
C LYS A 377 -25.96 -17.20 1.95
N SER A 378 -24.92 -16.44 2.31
CA SER A 378 -23.97 -15.85 1.36
C SER A 378 -22.68 -16.65 1.23
N LEU A 379 -22.00 -16.49 0.08
CA LEU A 379 -20.58 -16.77 -0.05
C LEU A 379 -19.82 -15.54 0.43
N MET A 380 -18.94 -15.70 1.41
CA MET A 380 -18.08 -14.65 1.94
C MET A 380 -16.68 -14.73 1.31
N LEU A 381 -16.12 -13.61 0.86
CA LEU A 381 -14.78 -13.58 0.26
C LEU A 381 -13.91 -12.47 0.86
N VAL A 382 -12.62 -12.72 0.93
CA VAL A 382 -11.60 -11.66 1.03
C VAL A 382 -10.56 -11.89 -0.05
N GLY A 383 -10.17 -10.82 -0.75
CA GLY A 383 -9.11 -10.84 -1.74
C GLY A 383 -8.06 -9.78 -1.43
N LEU A 384 -6.79 -10.18 -1.47
CA LEU A 384 -5.66 -9.28 -1.31
C LEU A 384 -4.80 -9.39 -2.56
N PHE A 385 -4.63 -8.27 -3.26
CA PHE A 385 -3.93 -8.21 -4.55
C PHE A 385 -2.58 -7.53 -4.41
N ASN A 386 -1.71 -7.80 -5.36
CA ASN A 386 -0.42 -7.13 -5.51
C ASN A 386 -0.48 -6.11 -6.66
N HIS A 387 0.51 -5.24 -6.75
CA HIS A 387 0.71 -4.29 -7.86
C HIS A 387 -0.40 -3.23 -8.03
N GLU A 388 -1.17 -2.93 -6.98
CA GLU A 388 -2.14 -1.83 -7.03
C GLU A 388 -1.43 -0.51 -7.35
N GLU A 389 -0.33 -0.24 -6.67
CA GLU A 389 0.45 0.99 -6.73
C GLU A 389 1.07 1.30 -8.10
N ILE A 390 1.04 0.33 -9.00
CA ILE A 390 1.55 0.44 -10.37
C ILE A 390 0.50 0.07 -11.42
N GLY A 391 -0.79 0.04 -11.04
CA GLY A 391 -1.92 -0.10 -11.95
C GLY A 391 -2.50 -1.50 -12.10
N SER A 392 -2.18 -2.46 -11.22
CA SER A 392 -2.81 -3.80 -11.12
C SER A 392 -2.70 -4.71 -12.35
N MET A 393 -2.00 -4.33 -13.41
CA MET A 393 -1.89 -5.08 -14.67
C MET A 393 -0.87 -6.22 -14.57
N SER A 394 -1.19 -7.26 -13.81
CA SER A 394 -0.33 -8.42 -13.63
C SER A 394 -1.14 -9.67 -13.29
N THR A 395 -0.48 -10.83 -13.22
CA THR A 395 -1.14 -12.09 -12.84
C THR A 395 -1.61 -12.10 -11.39
N THR A 396 -1.03 -11.27 -10.53
CA THR A 396 -1.33 -11.12 -9.10
C THR A 396 -2.07 -9.84 -8.77
N GLY A 397 -2.24 -8.93 -9.74
CA GLY A 397 -3.01 -7.69 -9.59
C GLY A 397 -4.51 -7.89 -9.78
N ALA A 398 -5.30 -6.93 -9.30
CA ALA A 398 -6.75 -6.96 -9.39
C ALA A 398 -7.26 -6.85 -10.84
N ASP A 399 -6.48 -6.26 -11.75
CA ASP A 399 -6.78 -6.22 -13.18
C ASP A 399 -6.45 -7.55 -13.90
N GLY A 400 -5.88 -8.54 -13.20
CA GLY A 400 -5.66 -9.90 -13.68
C GLY A 400 -6.93 -10.75 -13.66
N ASN A 401 -6.76 -12.04 -13.97
CA ASN A 401 -7.86 -13.00 -14.02
C ASN A 401 -8.06 -13.79 -12.72
N PHE A 402 -7.34 -13.45 -11.64
CA PHE A 402 -7.32 -14.28 -10.43
C PHE A 402 -8.71 -14.41 -9.81
N LEU A 403 -9.38 -13.27 -9.58
CA LEU A 403 -10.72 -13.27 -8.99
C LEU A 403 -11.72 -14.03 -9.89
N ALA A 404 -11.77 -13.71 -11.17
CA ALA A 404 -12.68 -14.38 -12.11
C ALA A 404 -12.45 -15.89 -12.19
N SER A 405 -11.19 -16.34 -12.17
CA SER A 405 -10.84 -17.76 -12.18
C SER A 405 -11.30 -18.49 -10.91
N VAL A 406 -11.18 -17.84 -9.75
CA VAL A 406 -11.64 -18.40 -8.47
C VAL A 406 -13.17 -18.46 -8.44
N LEU A 407 -13.86 -17.37 -8.80
CA LEU A 407 -15.33 -17.32 -8.84
C LEU A 407 -15.94 -18.37 -9.78
N GLY A 408 -15.39 -18.51 -11.00
CA GLY A 408 -15.86 -19.52 -11.96
C GLY A 408 -15.66 -20.97 -11.49
N ARG A 409 -14.70 -21.21 -10.58
CA ARG A 409 -14.50 -22.55 -9.97
C ARG A 409 -15.38 -22.78 -8.76
N ILE A 410 -15.75 -21.73 -8.01
CA ILE A 410 -16.67 -21.83 -6.88
C ILE A 410 -18.11 -22.01 -7.38
N ASN A 411 -18.53 -21.23 -8.36
CA ASN A 411 -19.89 -21.21 -8.87
C ASN A 411 -19.92 -21.33 -10.41
N PRO A 412 -19.73 -22.53 -10.96
CA PRO A 412 -19.71 -22.72 -12.40
C PRO A 412 -21.08 -22.69 -13.07
N THR A 413 -22.17 -22.73 -12.31
CA THR A 413 -23.54 -22.94 -12.82
C THR A 413 -24.40 -21.68 -12.84
N ALA A 414 -24.31 -20.82 -11.82
CA ALA A 414 -25.20 -19.66 -11.64
C ALA A 414 -24.41 -18.37 -11.30
N LEU A 415 -23.13 -18.28 -11.70
CA LEU A 415 -22.31 -17.12 -11.41
C LEU A 415 -22.91 -15.78 -11.87
N PRO A 416 -23.53 -15.65 -13.07
CA PRO A 416 -24.16 -14.41 -13.49
C PRO A 416 -25.32 -13.96 -12.59
N GLN A 417 -26.17 -14.88 -12.17
CA GLN A 417 -27.31 -14.61 -11.27
C GLN A 417 -26.81 -14.18 -9.89
N SER A 418 -25.88 -14.95 -9.33
CA SER A 418 -25.25 -14.64 -8.05
C SER A 418 -24.52 -13.28 -8.10
N SER A 419 -23.80 -12.98 -9.19
CA SER A 419 -23.10 -11.70 -9.38
C SER A 419 -24.02 -10.49 -9.35
N ALA A 420 -25.21 -10.59 -9.95
CA ALA A 420 -26.20 -9.51 -9.96
C ALA A 420 -26.71 -9.13 -8.57
N ARG A 421 -26.70 -10.09 -7.63
CA ARG A 421 -27.11 -9.94 -6.23
C ARG A 421 -25.97 -9.58 -5.29
N SER A 422 -24.73 -9.56 -5.77
CA SER A 422 -23.52 -9.49 -4.96
C SER A 422 -23.03 -8.06 -4.73
N LEU A 423 -22.18 -7.90 -3.71
CA LEU A 423 -21.51 -6.63 -3.40
C LEU A 423 -20.00 -6.87 -3.14
N TRP A 424 -19.19 -6.04 -3.76
CA TRP A 424 -17.78 -5.90 -3.43
C TRP A 424 -17.52 -4.63 -2.62
N VAL A 425 -16.64 -4.72 -1.64
CA VAL A 425 -16.07 -3.60 -0.91
C VAL A 425 -14.60 -3.50 -1.32
N SER A 426 -14.25 -2.50 -2.08
CA SER A 426 -12.87 -2.15 -2.40
C SER A 426 -12.34 -1.29 -1.25
N ALA A 427 -11.45 -1.87 -0.47
CA ALA A 427 -10.99 -1.29 0.78
C ALA A 427 -9.54 -0.80 0.64
N ASP A 428 -9.39 0.53 0.57
CA ASP A 428 -8.12 1.18 0.35
C ASP A 428 -8.08 2.49 1.14
N MET A 429 -6.92 2.88 1.69
CA MET A 429 -6.83 4.00 2.61
C MET A 429 -7.37 5.31 1.99
N ALA A 430 -7.92 6.18 2.84
CA ALA A 430 -8.48 7.47 2.44
C ALA A 430 -7.66 8.64 2.98
N HIS A 431 -7.81 9.85 2.37
CA HIS A 431 -7.12 11.05 2.83
C HIS A 431 -7.83 11.68 4.02
N ALA A 432 -7.19 11.74 5.19
CA ALA A 432 -7.68 12.51 6.32
C ALA A 432 -7.41 14.01 6.11
N LEU A 433 -8.31 14.87 6.60
CA LEU A 433 -8.09 16.30 6.66
C LEU A 433 -6.74 16.61 7.33
N HIS A 434 -5.87 17.27 6.57
CA HIS A 434 -4.55 17.62 7.07
C HIS A 434 -4.61 19.01 7.76
N PRO A 435 -4.29 19.13 9.07
CA PRO A 435 -4.50 20.38 9.81
C PRO A 435 -3.69 21.57 9.27
N ASN A 436 -2.51 21.31 8.70
CA ASN A 436 -1.65 22.34 8.13
C ASN A 436 -1.98 22.68 6.66
N TYR A 437 -2.83 21.88 5.99
CA TYR A 437 -3.15 22.02 4.57
C TYR A 437 -4.65 21.92 4.29
N THR A 438 -5.48 22.48 5.16
CA THR A 438 -6.95 22.36 5.07
C THR A 438 -7.52 22.81 3.73
N ALA A 439 -6.90 23.80 3.08
CA ALA A 439 -7.29 24.29 1.77
C ALA A 439 -7.10 23.29 0.61
N LYS A 440 -6.35 22.19 0.84
CA LYS A 440 -6.16 21.13 -0.16
C LYS A 440 -7.33 20.15 -0.24
N HIS A 441 -8.27 20.22 0.71
CA HIS A 441 -9.44 19.36 0.78
C HIS A 441 -10.70 20.08 0.29
N GLU A 442 -11.64 19.33 -0.27
CA GLU A 442 -12.99 19.84 -0.59
C GLU A 442 -13.71 20.21 0.73
N VAL A 443 -14.46 21.32 0.74
CA VAL A 443 -14.88 21.95 2.01
C VAL A 443 -15.90 21.13 2.81
N ASN A 444 -16.75 20.34 2.13
CA ASN A 444 -17.81 19.55 2.75
C ASN A 444 -17.45 18.04 2.87
N HIS A 445 -16.43 17.56 2.11
CA HIS A 445 -16.07 16.15 1.98
C HIS A 445 -14.61 15.92 2.39
N ARG A 446 -14.27 16.29 3.63
CA ARG A 446 -12.93 16.20 4.21
C ARG A 446 -12.93 15.31 5.45
N PRO A 447 -12.66 14.01 5.27
CA PRO A 447 -12.71 13.06 6.36
C PRO A 447 -11.74 13.41 7.50
N MET A 448 -12.16 13.16 8.71
CA MET A 448 -11.35 13.36 9.91
C MET A 448 -10.96 12.00 10.49
N MET A 449 -9.77 11.90 11.05
CA MET A 449 -9.39 10.75 11.87
C MET A 449 -10.31 10.61 13.09
N GLN A 450 -10.48 9.39 13.57
CA GLN A 450 -11.31 9.02 14.74
C GLN A 450 -12.82 9.25 14.51
N LYS A 451 -13.26 9.31 13.24
CA LYS A 451 -14.66 9.54 12.87
C LYS A 451 -15.26 8.42 11.99
N GLY A 452 -14.56 7.31 11.87
CA GLY A 452 -15.04 6.13 11.16
C GLY A 452 -14.58 6.02 9.72
N LEU A 453 -15.04 4.95 9.07
CA LEU A 453 -14.71 4.58 7.71
C LEU A 453 -15.21 5.63 6.72
N VAL A 454 -14.44 5.85 5.66
CA VAL A 454 -14.74 6.81 4.61
C VAL A 454 -15.30 6.09 3.39
N VAL A 455 -16.44 6.53 2.87
CA VAL A 455 -16.95 6.15 1.54
C VAL A 455 -16.35 7.10 0.51
N LYS A 456 -15.63 6.55 -0.47
CA LYS A 456 -14.95 7.33 -1.52
C LYS A 456 -15.83 7.43 -2.75
N VAL A 457 -16.15 8.64 -3.23
CA VAL A 457 -17.02 8.88 -4.38
C VAL A 457 -16.29 9.70 -5.43
N ASN A 458 -16.39 9.30 -6.70
CA ASN A 458 -15.86 10.05 -7.82
C ASN A 458 -16.73 9.91 -9.07
N ALA A 459 -17.25 11.03 -9.59
CA ALA A 459 -18.12 11.04 -10.76
C ALA A 459 -17.47 10.49 -12.05
N ASN A 460 -16.13 10.48 -12.13
CA ASN A 460 -15.37 9.95 -13.25
C ASN A 460 -14.98 8.49 -13.06
N GLN A 461 -15.62 7.76 -12.13
CA GLN A 461 -15.41 6.33 -11.84
C GLN A 461 -13.95 5.98 -11.48
N ARG A 462 -13.21 6.93 -10.86
CA ARG A 462 -11.92 6.61 -10.25
C ARG A 462 -12.12 5.71 -9.01
N TYR A 463 -13.28 5.84 -8.38
CA TYR A 463 -13.88 4.95 -7.39
C TYR A 463 -15.17 4.38 -7.95
N ALA A 464 -15.47 3.11 -7.67
CA ALA A 464 -16.64 2.42 -8.20
C ALA A 464 -17.95 2.73 -7.45
N SER A 465 -17.87 3.44 -6.32
CA SER A 465 -19.01 3.77 -5.47
C SER A 465 -20.15 4.42 -6.24
N CYS A 466 -21.36 3.90 -6.06
CA CYS A 466 -22.60 4.44 -6.61
C CYS A 466 -23.74 4.27 -5.59
N LEU A 467 -24.90 4.82 -5.87
CA LEU A 467 -26.05 4.77 -4.95
C LEU A 467 -26.37 3.33 -4.53
N SER A 468 -26.47 2.40 -5.49
CA SER A 468 -26.85 1.02 -5.23
C SER A 468 -25.78 0.18 -4.52
N SER A 469 -24.50 0.56 -4.60
CA SER A 469 -23.43 -0.10 -3.85
C SER A 469 -23.22 0.49 -2.45
N ASN A 470 -23.49 1.79 -2.28
CA ASN A 470 -23.33 2.46 -0.99
C ASN A 470 -24.47 2.11 -0.02
N ALA A 471 -25.69 1.94 -0.52
CA ALA A 471 -26.89 1.80 0.30
C ALA A 471 -26.84 0.62 1.31
N PRO A 472 -26.42 -0.62 0.94
CA PRO A 472 -26.31 -1.71 1.91
C PRO A 472 -25.28 -1.42 3.01
N LEU A 473 -24.15 -0.81 2.66
CA LEU A 473 -23.11 -0.42 3.64
C LEU A 473 -23.64 0.65 4.61
N MET A 474 -24.33 1.66 4.09
CA MET A 474 -24.92 2.75 4.89
C MET A 474 -26.02 2.22 5.81
N LEU A 475 -26.86 1.28 5.34
CA LEU A 475 -27.88 0.64 6.16
C LEU A 475 -27.26 -0.15 7.31
N CYS A 476 -26.24 -0.95 7.03
CA CYS A 476 -25.48 -1.69 8.04
C CYS A 476 -24.85 -0.74 9.07
N ALA A 477 -24.25 0.36 8.63
CA ALA A 477 -23.66 1.35 9.53
C ALA A 477 -24.71 2.01 10.44
N ALA A 478 -25.88 2.35 9.89
CA ALA A 478 -26.99 2.94 10.65
C ALA A 478 -27.59 1.98 11.67
N GLU A 479 -27.80 0.71 11.32
CA GLU A 479 -28.34 -0.32 12.21
C GLU A 479 -27.43 -0.57 13.43
N HIS A 480 -26.12 -0.44 13.25
CA HIS A 480 -25.13 -0.74 14.29
C HIS A 480 -24.52 0.50 14.95
N ASP A 481 -25.06 1.69 14.72
CA ASP A 481 -24.55 2.97 15.22
C ASP A 481 -23.04 3.17 14.92
N ILE A 482 -22.61 2.84 13.70
CA ILE A 482 -21.22 2.97 13.27
C ILE A 482 -21.08 4.23 12.41
N PRO A 483 -20.15 5.15 12.75
CA PRO A 483 -19.98 6.37 11.96
C PRO A 483 -19.36 6.09 10.60
N LEU A 484 -19.90 6.78 9.57
CA LEU A 484 -19.34 6.86 8.22
C LEU A 484 -19.05 8.31 7.85
N GLN A 485 -18.13 8.49 6.91
CA GLN A 485 -17.76 9.78 6.34
C GLN A 485 -17.75 9.68 4.81
N ASP A 486 -17.96 10.81 4.14
CA ASP A 486 -17.90 10.89 2.68
C ASP A 486 -16.63 11.62 2.23
N PHE A 487 -16.03 11.15 1.14
CA PHE A 487 -14.90 11.78 0.49
C PHE A 487 -15.18 12.05 -0.99
N VAL A 488 -14.95 13.29 -1.39
CA VAL A 488 -14.88 13.73 -2.79
C VAL A 488 -13.63 14.59 -2.94
N VAL A 489 -12.84 14.32 -3.97
CA VAL A 489 -11.66 15.14 -4.28
C VAL A 489 -12.07 16.50 -4.84
N ARG A 490 -11.28 17.55 -4.59
CA ARG A 490 -11.49 18.87 -5.22
C ARG A 490 -11.43 18.76 -6.74
N ASN A 491 -12.23 19.54 -7.45
CA ASN A 491 -12.29 19.53 -8.93
C ASN A 491 -10.97 19.98 -9.60
N ASP A 492 -10.14 20.73 -8.87
CA ASP A 492 -8.84 21.23 -9.35
C ASP A 492 -7.65 20.32 -8.92
N VAL A 493 -7.93 19.13 -8.38
CA VAL A 493 -6.93 18.14 -7.95
C VAL A 493 -7.18 16.82 -8.67
N GLY A 494 -6.12 16.18 -9.16
CA GLY A 494 -6.21 14.83 -9.74
C GLY A 494 -6.65 13.80 -8.69
N CYS A 495 -7.44 12.83 -9.10
CA CYS A 495 -7.88 11.72 -8.26
C CYS A 495 -7.07 10.47 -8.59
N GLY A 496 -6.52 9.79 -7.57
CA GLY A 496 -6.04 8.42 -7.68
C GLY A 496 -7.20 7.48 -8.01
N SER A 497 -6.90 6.23 -8.31
CA SER A 497 -7.89 5.16 -8.46
C SER A 497 -7.54 4.02 -7.50
N THR A 498 -8.51 3.14 -7.30
CA THR A 498 -8.40 1.93 -6.49
C THR A 498 -8.65 0.71 -7.36
N ILE A 499 -8.55 -0.47 -6.78
CA ILE A 499 -8.91 -1.72 -7.46
C ILE A 499 -10.43 -1.85 -7.73
N GLY A 500 -11.28 -1.02 -7.10
CA GLY A 500 -12.74 -1.16 -7.13
C GLY A 500 -13.35 -1.12 -8.52
N ALA A 501 -13.01 -0.09 -9.31
CA ALA A 501 -13.53 0.06 -10.66
C ALA A 501 -13.11 -1.09 -11.60
N MET A 502 -11.87 -1.58 -11.46
CA MET A 502 -11.36 -2.72 -12.24
C MET A 502 -12.11 -4.02 -11.92
N MET A 503 -12.29 -4.32 -10.64
CA MET A 503 -13.02 -5.51 -10.20
C MET A 503 -14.50 -5.44 -10.60
N SER A 504 -15.14 -4.29 -10.42
CA SER A 504 -16.53 -4.07 -10.83
C SER A 504 -16.71 -4.32 -12.33
N ALA A 505 -15.85 -3.74 -13.17
CA ALA A 505 -15.91 -3.90 -14.62
C ALA A 505 -15.68 -5.35 -15.07
N LYS A 506 -14.80 -6.11 -14.40
CA LYS A 506 -14.46 -7.49 -14.76
C LYS A 506 -15.46 -8.53 -14.27
N THR A 507 -16.10 -8.28 -13.14
CA THR A 507 -17.00 -9.25 -12.52
C THR A 507 -18.48 -8.92 -12.73
N GLY A 508 -18.81 -7.69 -13.15
CA GLY A 508 -20.17 -7.19 -13.24
C GLY A 508 -20.85 -6.98 -11.88
N ILE A 509 -20.07 -6.99 -10.78
CA ILE A 509 -20.60 -6.89 -9.41
C ILE A 509 -20.51 -5.45 -8.92
N LYS A 510 -21.60 -4.96 -8.31
CA LYS A 510 -21.65 -3.65 -7.66
C LYS A 510 -20.52 -3.52 -6.65
N THR A 511 -19.80 -2.41 -6.69
CA THR A 511 -18.63 -2.20 -5.81
C THR A 511 -18.73 -0.86 -5.10
N VAL A 512 -18.46 -0.84 -3.79
CA VAL A 512 -18.27 0.37 -2.99
C VAL A 512 -16.80 0.52 -2.61
N ASP A 513 -16.24 1.72 -2.81
CA ASP A 513 -14.87 2.05 -2.41
C ASP A 513 -14.88 2.73 -1.04
N VAL A 514 -14.10 2.18 -0.12
CA VAL A 514 -14.03 2.67 1.27
C VAL A 514 -12.59 2.73 1.75
N GLY A 515 -12.33 3.45 2.85
CA GLY A 515 -11.00 3.43 3.48
C GLY A 515 -10.93 4.09 4.84
N VAL A 516 -9.96 3.65 5.64
CA VAL A 516 -9.58 4.34 6.88
C VAL A 516 -8.87 5.65 6.53
N PRO A 517 -9.26 6.79 7.13
CA PRO A 517 -8.59 8.05 6.85
C PRO A 517 -7.19 8.07 7.47
N GLN A 518 -6.20 8.52 6.67
CA GLN A 518 -4.80 8.60 7.10
C GLN A 518 -4.12 9.91 6.67
N TRP A 519 -3.01 10.25 7.32
CA TRP A 519 -2.05 11.25 6.89
C TRP A 519 -0.81 10.61 6.30
N SER A 520 -0.13 11.38 5.46
CA SER A 520 1.17 11.00 4.88
C SER A 520 1.14 9.74 4.03
N MET A 521 0.02 9.50 3.32
CA MET A 521 -0.07 8.42 2.33
C MET A 521 1.16 8.42 1.41
N HIS A 522 1.73 7.23 1.13
CA HIS A 522 2.96 7.02 0.35
C HIS A 522 4.25 7.55 0.98
N SER A 523 4.21 7.98 2.25
CA SER A 523 5.43 8.25 3.03
C SER A 523 6.05 6.95 3.52
N VAL A 524 7.35 6.99 3.82
CA VAL A 524 8.03 5.86 4.49
C VAL A 524 7.36 5.48 5.81
N ARG A 525 6.65 6.43 6.45
CA ARG A 525 5.80 6.20 7.64
C ARG A 525 4.53 7.03 7.53
N GLU A 526 3.42 6.37 7.73
CA GLU A 526 2.08 6.91 7.60
C GLU A 526 1.37 6.93 8.96
N THR A 527 0.23 7.61 9.05
CA THR A 527 -0.47 7.81 10.33
C THR A 527 -1.97 7.63 10.18
N ALA A 528 -2.59 6.75 10.97
CA ALA A 528 -4.03 6.51 11.01
C ALA A 528 -4.61 6.59 12.43
N GLY A 529 -5.94 6.64 12.56
CA GLY A 529 -6.65 6.72 13.83
C GLY A 529 -6.95 5.34 14.44
N VAL A 530 -6.72 5.16 15.75
CA VAL A 530 -7.00 3.90 16.46
C VAL A 530 -8.49 3.55 16.44
N LEU A 531 -9.38 4.54 16.63
CA LEU A 531 -10.83 4.30 16.64
C LEU A 531 -11.37 3.96 15.25
N ASP A 532 -10.73 4.44 14.19
CA ASP A 532 -11.13 4.15 12.82
C ASP A 532 -10.91 2.67 12.48
N VAL A 533 -9.84 2.06 13.01
CA VAL A 533 -9.59 0.61 12.87
C VAL A 533 -10.70 -0.20 13.53
N GLN A 534 -11.08 0.18 14.76
CA GLN A 534 -12.14 -0.52 15.50
C GLN A 534 -13.50 -0.42 14.81
N SER A 535 -13.88 0.79 14.39
CA SER A 535 -15.17 1.03 13.73
C SER A 535 -15.26 0.35 12.37
N SER A 536 -14.19 0.40 11.58
CA SER A 536 -14.12 -0.26 10.26
C SER A 536 -14.19 -1.77 10.38
N HIS A 537 -13.44 -2.37 11.32
CA HIS A 537 -13.52 -3.80 11.60
C HIS A 537 -14.94 -4.21 12.02
N LYS A 538 -15.57 -3.46 12.94
CA LYS A 538 -16.96 -3.73 13.38
C LYS A 538 -17.92 -3.69 12.19
N LEU A 539 -17.83 -2.64 11.36
CA LEU A 539 -18.71 -2.46 10.21
C LEU A 539 -18.58 -3.59 9.19
N LEU A 540 -17.37 -3.91 8.75
CA LEU A 540 -17.16 -4.96 7.76
C LEU A 540 -17.55 -6.34 8.29
N THR A 541 -17.33 -6.60 9.60
CA THR A 541 -17.80 -7.84 10.24
C THR A 541 -19.31 -7.96 10.20
N GLN A 542 -20.06 -6.89 10.51
CA GLN A 542 -21.53 -6.92 10.46
C GLN A 542 -22.04 -7.01 9.01
N LEU A 543 -21.41 -6.30 8.10
CA LEU A 543 -21.78 -6.38 6.68
C LEU A 543 -21.64 -7.82 6.13
N TYR A 544 -20.55 -8.53 6.46
CA TYR A 544 -20.42 -9.94 6.09
C TYR A 544 -21.56 -10.80 6.64
N LYS A 545 -21.97 -10.55 7.87
CA LYS A 545 -23.00 -11.36 8.56
C LYS A 545 -24.41 -11.14 8.00
N GLN A 546 -24.72 -9.93 7.57
CA GLN A 546 -26.08 -9.49 7.31
C GLN A 546 -26.34 -9.08 5.85
N TYR A 547 -25.33 -9.16 4.97
CA TYR A 547 -25.48 -8.67 3.61
C TYR A 547 -26.65 -9.29 2.85
N ALA A 548 -26.89 -10.59 2.99
CA ALA A 548 -27.99 -11.25 2.31
C ALA A 548 -29.37 -10.67 2.72
N ASP A 549 -29.52 -10.28 3.99
CA ASP A 549 -30.75 -9.68 4.50
C ASP A 549 -30.90 -8.22 4.05
N TYR A 550 -29.77 -7.49 3.87
CA TYR A 550 -29.79 -6.15 3.28
C TYR A 550 -30.09 -6.20 1.77
N GLU A 551 -29.52 -7.15 1.05
CA GLU A 551 -29.75 -7.29 -0.40
C GLU A 551 -31.22 -7.48 -0.72
N GLU A 552 -31.96 -8.27 0.08
CA GLU A 552 -33.39 -8.49 -0.06
C GLU A 552 -34.26 -7.22 0.16
N GLN A 553 -33.71 -6.18 0.81
CA GLN A 553 -34.40 -4.92 1.07
C GLN A 553 -34.33 -3.91 -0.08
N PHE A 554 -33.42 -4.12 -1.04
CA PHE A 554 -33.21 -3.20 -2.15
C PHE A 554 -33.70 -3.80 -3.47
N ASP A 555 -34.84 -3.32 -3.96
CA ASP A 555 -35.30 -3.61 -5.31
C ASP A 555 -34.68 -2.62 -6.30
N CYS A 556 -33.69 -3.08 -7.05
CA CYS A 556 -33.02 -2.34 -8.12
C CYS A 556 -33.41 -2.84 -9.52
N SER A 557 -34.52 -3.52 -9.65
CA SER A 557 -35.00 -4.18 -10.88
C SER A 557 -35.73 -3.23 -11.85
N LEU A 558 -35.25 -1.99 -12.01
CA LEU A 558 -35.81 -1.06 -13.00
C LEU A 558 -35.21 -1.27 -14.38
#